data_77b76ce7182389b64ebd07c55ff3891d
#
_entry.id   77b76ce7182389b64ebd07c55ff3891d
#
_cell.length_a   1.000
_cell.length_b   1.000
_cell.length_c   1.000
_cell.angle_alpha   90.00
_cell.angle_beta   90.00
_cell.angle_gamma   90.00
#
_symmetry.space_group_name_H-M   'P 1'
#
loop_
_entity.id
_entity.type
_entity.pdbx_description
1 polymer ?
#
loop_
_entity_poly.entity_id
_entity_poly.type
_entity_poly.pdbx_seq_one_letter_code
_entity_poly.pdbx_strand_id
1 'polypeptide(L)'
;KTLTGAIIPVLLGSALAFSDGQFKTAPALLCALFACGMQIAANFINDLFDFQKGTDRREDRLGPQRACAEGWITPAAMKTGIGIALTLSCLAGLAVLFTVWGQLPHGGWELVVLGVVCILFAFLYTTLLSYRGWGDVLVLVFFGFVPVCGTYYVQAYTLNMDVVVLSLVSGLAIDTLLMVNNYRDREQDAVSGKCTLVVRYGKKFGENMYLALGIAAVLLCFWFVYTGKLTPLEFIWAPCVYLYMHALTWRKMIQIGSGKKLNSILGETSRNMLFLGLLLAVALN
;
A
#
# COMPACT_ATOMS: atom_id res chain seq x y z
N LYS A 1 0.76 -7.81 -8.26
CA LYS A 1 1.41 -6.51 -8.02
C LYS A 1 0.83 -5.79 -6.80
N THR A 2 -0.48 -5.72 -6.63
CA THR A 2 -1.13 -5.00 -5.51
C THR A 2 -1.01 -5.74 -4.18
N LEU A 3 -1.00 -7.08 -4.16
CA LEU A 3 -0.78 -7.88 -2.94
C LEU A 3 0.60 -7.64 -2.31
N THR A 4 1.61 -7.30 -3.11
CA THR A 4 2.92 -6.91 -2.59
C THR A 4 2.78 -5.71 -1.64
N GLY A 5 1.95 -4.70 -2.02
CA GLY A 5 1.67 -3.55 -1.17
C GLY A 5 0.94 -3.87 0.13
N ALA A 6 0.19 -4.99 0.19
CA ALA A 6 -0.46 -5.42 1.43
C ALA A 6 0.48 -6.22 2.35
N ILE A 7 1.38 -7.03 1.78
CA ILE A 7 2.27 -7.90 2.55
C ILE A 7 3.46 -7.15 3.14
N ILE A 8 4.08 -6.24 2.38
CA ILE A 8 5.28 -5.50 2.80
C ILE A 8 5.09 -4.77 4.13
N PRO A 9 4.01 -3.99 4.36
CA PRO A 9 3.82 -3.29 5.62
C PRO A 9 3.69 -4.24 6.81
N VAL A 10 2.99 -5.36 6.65
CA VAL A 10 2.86 -6.39 7.68
C VAL A 10 4.22 -7.04 7.99
N LEU A 11 5.01 -7.32 6.95
CA LEU A 11 6.37 -7.84 7.10
C LEU A 11 7.23 -6.85 7.90
N LEU A 12 7.21 -5.56 7.55
CA LEU A 12 7.98 -4.51 8.23
C LEU A 12 7.56 -4.34 9.69
N GLY A 13 6.25 -4.29 9.99
CA GLY A 13 5.74 -4.23 11.35
C GLY A 13 6.13 -5.46 12.18
N SER A 14 6.11 -6.65 11.56
CA SER A 14 6.55 -7.89 12.19
C SER A 14 8.05 -7.95 12.42
N ALA A 15 8.86 -7.47 11.45
CA ALA A 15 10.31 -7.41 11.56
C ALA A 15 10.74 -6.48 12.70
N LEU A 16 10.09 -5.32 12.83
CA LEU A 16 10.35 -4.42 13.94
C LEU A 16 9.93 -5.02 15.28
N ALA A 17 8.79 -5.72 15.33
CA ALA A 17 8.38 -6.44 16.55
C ALA A 17 9.38 -7.55 16.92
N PHE A 18 9.99 -8.20 15.92
CA PHE A 18 11.05 -9.20 16.16
C PHE A 18 12.32 -8.54 16.70
N SER A 19 12.75 -7.44 16.10
CA SER A 19 13.88 -6.62 16.58
C SER A 19 13.72 -6.18 18.04
N ASP A 20 12.48 -5.88 18.46
CA ASP A 20 12.15 -5.47 19.82
C ASP A 20 11.88 -6.66 20.78
N GLY A 21 12.08 -7.92 20.32
CA GLY A 21 11.83 -9.12 21.12
C GLY A 21 10.35 -9.40 21.40
N GLN A 22 9.43 -8.80 20.62
CA GLN A 22 7.97 -8.89 20.83
C GLN A 22 7.25 -9.72 19.76
N PHE A 23 7.99 -10.39 18.87
CA PHE A 23 7.40 -11.13 17.75
C PHE A 23 6.46 -12.25 18.20
N LYS A 24 5.27 -12.31 17.59
CA LYS A 24 4.27 -13.34 17.79
C LYS A 24 3.76 -13.85 16.45
N THR A 25 4.00 -15.11 16.14
CA THR A 25 3.71 -15.72 14.83
C THR A 25 2.22 -15.67 14.50
N ALA A 26 1.33 -16.02 15.43
CA ALA A 26 -0.11 -16.07 15.14
C ALA A 26 -0.69 -14.69 14.79
N PRO A 27 -0.50 -13.61 15.59
CA PRO A 27 -0.91 -12.28 15.20
C PRO A 27 -0.30 -11.80 13.88
N ALA A 28 0.99 -12.08 13.61
CA ALA A 28 1.64 -11.67 12.36
C ALA A 28 0.98 -12.32 11.13
N LEU A 29 0.73 -13.63 11.15
CA LEU A 29 0.07 -14.36 10.06
C LEU A 29 -1.38 -13.91 9.86
N LEU A 30 -2.12 -13.70 10.95
CA LEU A 30 -3.50 -13.23 10.88
C LEU A 30 -3.60 -11.80 10.34
N CYS A 31 -2.66 -10.90 10.69
CA CYS A 31 -2.55 -9.57 10.08
C CYS A 31 -2.25 -9.65 8.59
N ALA A 32 -1.40 -10.57 8.15
CA ALA A 32 -1.12 -10.79 6.74
C ALA A 32 -2.37 -11.28 5.98
N LEU A 33 -3.13 -12.21 6.55
CA LEU A 33 -4.40 -12.68 5.98
C LEU A 33 -5.43 -11.56 5.90
N PHE A 34 -5.58 -10.76 6.96
CA PHE A 34 -6.47 -9.59 6.98
C PHE A 34 -6.07 -8.59 5.89
N ALA A 35 -4.81 -8.19 5.82
CA ALA A 35 -4.32 -7.21 4.85
C ALA A 35 -4.48 -7.70 3.40
N CYS A 36 -4.16 -8.97 3.11
CA CYS A 36 -4.35 -9.56 1.80
C CYS A 36 -5.83 -9.64 1.41
N GLY A 37 -6.70 -10.06 2.33
CA GLY A 37 -8.13 -10.15 2.10
C GLY A 37 -8.75 -8.77 1.83
N MET A 38 -8.40 -7.75 2.63
CA MET A 38 -8.82 -6.36 2.40
C MET A 38 -8.33 -5.81 1.07
N GLN A 39 -7.09 -6.14 0.67
CA GLN A 39 -6.55 -5.73 -0.64
C GLN A 39 -7.29 -6.39 -1.80
N ILE A 40 -7.66 -7.67 -1.68
CA ILE A 40 -8.48 -8.38 -2.68
C ILE A 40 -9.86 -7.73 -2.77
N ALA A 41 -10.51 -7.48 -1.63
CA ALA A 41 -11.80 -6.81 -1.57
C ALA A 41 -11.75 -5.41 -2.22
N ALA A 42 -10.73 -4.59 -1.89
CA ALA A 42 -10.55 -3.27 -2.48
C ALA A 42 -10.36 -3.33 -4.01
N ASN A 43 -9.59 -4.32 -4.52
CA ASN A 43 -9.43 -4.51 -5.96
C ASN A 43 -10.75 -4.88 -6.65
N PHE A 44 -11.57 -5.75 -6.03
CA PHE A 44 -12.86 -6.14 -6.57
C PHE A 44 -13.87 -4.98 -6.53
N ILE A 45 -13.86 -4.20 -5.45
CA ILE A 45 -14.66 -2.97 -5.33
C ILE A 45 -14.27 -1.98 -6.44
N ASN A 46 -12.97 -1.74 -6.66
CA ASN A 46 -12.49 -0.87 -7.72
C ASN A 46 -12.95 -1.36 -9.10
N ASP A 47 -12.80 -2.67 -9.38
CA ASP A 47 -13.21 -3.27 -10.66
C ASP A 47 -14.73 -3.07 -10.91
N LEU A 48 -15.55 -3.36 -9.91
CA LEU A 48 -17.01 -3.25 -10.01
C LEU A 48 -17.47 -1.80 -10.21
N PHE A 49 -16.98 -0.88 -9.35
CA PHE A 49 -17.47 0.51 -9.37
C PHE A 49 -16.95 1.28 -10.59
N ASP A 50 -15.70 1.07 -11.00
CA ASP A 50 -15.14 1.72 -12.19
C ASP A 50 -15.88 1.23 -13.45
N PHE A 51 -16.24 -0.07 -13.53
CA PHE A 51 -17.09 -0.62 -14.58
C PHE A 51 -18.48 0.03 -14.57
N GLN A 52 -19.14 0.13 -13.41
CA GLN A 52 -20.48 0.71 -13.29
C GLN A 52 -20.53 2.21 -13.64
N LYS A 53 -19.45 2.95 -13.34
CA LYS A 53 -19.30 4.36 -13.69
C LYS A 53 -18.94 4.58 -15.16
N GLY A 54 -18.58 3.51 -15.90
CA GLY A 54 -18.16 3.58 -17.29
C GLY A 54 -16.78 4.25 -17.49
N THR A 55 -15.99 4.37 -16.41
CA THR A 55 -14.63 4.91 -16.44
C THR A 55 -13.62 3.88 -16.98
N ASP A 56 -13.93 2.59 -16.86
CA ASP A 56 -13.14 1.47 -17.36
C ASP A 56 -13.76 0.92 -18.66
N ARG A 57 -13.48 1.59 -19.78
CA ARG A 57 -13.83 1.07 -21.10
C ARG A 57 -12.69 0.24 -21.65
N ARG A 58 -13.01 -0.96 -22.19
CA ARG A 58 -12.03 -1.91 -22.73
C ARG A 58 -11.10 -1.27 -23.78
N GLU A 59 -11.66 -0.41 -24.64
CA GLU A 59 -10.96 0.18 -25.77
C GLU A 59 -9.92 1.22 -25.38
N ASP A 60 -10.22 2.02 -24.35
CA ASP A 60 -9.42 3.18 -23.95
C ASP A 60 -8.42 2.87 -22.81
N ARG A 61 -8.56 1.69 -22.16
CA ARG A 61 -7.80 1.38 -20.94
C ARG A 61 -6.31 1.21 -21.22
N LEU A 62 -5.48 2.00 -20.53
CA LEU A 62 -4.01 1.90 -20.53
C LEU A 62 -3.51 0.90 -19.48
N GLY A 63 -4.22 0.76 -18.36
CA GLY A 63 -3.89 -0.13 -17.24
C GLY A 63 -4.12 -1.62 -17.54
N PRO A 64 -3.82 -2.50 -16.56
CA PRO A 64 -4.13 -3.93 -16.65
C PRO A 64 -5.62 -4.18 -16.88
N GLN A 65 -5.93 -5.26 -17.58
CA GLN A 65 -7.32 -5.67 -17.84
C GLN A 65 -8.11 -5.85 -16.56
N ARG A 66 -9.40 -5.50 -16.58
CA ARG A 66 -10.36 -5.63 -15.49
C ARG A 66 -11.41 -6.67 -15.81
N ALA A 67 -11.71 -7.51 -14.83
CA ALA A 67 -12.56 -8.68 -15.05
C ALA A 67 -14.00 -8.32 -15.47
N CYS A 68 -14.59 -7.26 -14.88
CA CYS A 68 -15.92 -6.79 -15.28
C CYS A 68 -15.92 -6.13 -16.66
N ALA A 69 -14.94 -5.29 -16.97
CA ALA A 69 -14.85 -4.59 -18.26
C ALA A 69 -14.57 -5.55 -19.43
N GLU A 70 -13.82 -6.62 -19.20
CA GLU A 70 -13.56 -7.68 -20.20
C GLU A 70 -14.71 -8.70 -20.30
N GLY A 71 -15.70 -8.64 -19.41
CA GLY A 71 -16.80 -9.60 -19.37
C GLY A 71 -16.45 -10.99 -18.83
N TRP A 72 -15.28 -11.14 -18.19
CA TRP A 72 -14.85 -12.41 -17.60
C TRP A 72 -15.69 -12.80 -16.38
N ILE A 73 -16.14 -11.79 -15.63
CA ILE A 73 -16.94 -11.96 -14.43
C ILE A 73 -18.14 -11.00 -14.51
N THR A 74 -19.34 -11.52 -14.20
CA THR A 74 -20.54 -10.67 -14.12
C THR A 74 -20.50 -9.76 -12.90
N PRO A 75 -21.14 -8.58 -12.93
CA PRO A 75 -21.26 -7.71 -11.76
C PRO A 75 -21.88 -8.40 -10.53
N ALA A 76 -22.80 -9.36 -10.73
CA ALA A 76 -23.39 -10.15 -9.65
C ALA A 76 -22.36 -11.07 -8.99
N ALA A 77 -21.57 -11.79 -9.79
CA ALA A 77 -20.49 -12.65 -9.29
C ALA A 77 -19.38 -11.82 -8.61
N MET A 78 -19.08 -10.62 -9.13
CA MET A 78 -18.12 -9.71 -8.49
C MET A 78 -18.61 -9.24 -7.11
N LYS A 79 -19.90 -8.90 -6.95
CA LYS A 79 -20.49 -8.57 -5.63
C LYS A 79 -20.36 -9.73 -4.64
N THR A 80 -20.60 -10.97 -5.09
CA THR A 80 -20.40 -12.17 -4.27
C THR A 80 -18.93 -12.32 -3.86
N GLY A 81 -17.99 -12.11 -4.80
CA GLY A 81 -16.55 -12.13 -4.51
C GLY A 81 -16.12 -11.08 -3.49
N ILE A 82 -16.67 -9.86 -3.56
CA ILE A 82 -16.46 -8.80 -2.56
C ILE A 82 -16.97 -9.27 -1.19
N GLY A 83 -18.19 -9.83 -1.12
CA GLY A 83 -18.76 -10.35 0.12
C GLY A 83 -17.89 -11.43 0.75
N ILE A 84 -17.43 -12.40 -0.03
CA ILE A 84 -16.54 -13.48 0.43
C ILE A 84 -15.22 -12.89 0.96
N ALA A 85 -14.56 -12.02 0.18
CA ALA A 85 -13.27 -11.42 0.57
C ALA A 85 -13.39 -10.60 1.87
N LEU A 86 -14.45 -9.80 2.01
CA LEU A 86 -14.70 -9.04 3.24
C LEU A 86 -15.00 -9.96 4.42
N THR A 87 -15.81 -11.00 4.25
CA THR A 87 -16.12 -11.97 5.31
C THR A 87 -14.85 -12.67 5.80
N LEU A 88 -14.01 -13.17 4.90
CA LEU A 88 -12.75 -13.80 5.26
C LEU A 88 -11.80 -12.83 5.96
N SER A 89 -11.74 -11.56 5.51
CA SER A 89 -10.96 -10.51 6.18
C SER A 89 -11.50 -10.22 7.58
N CYS A 90 -12.82 -10.11 7.75
CA CYS A 90 -13.43 -9.93 9.07
C CYS A 90 -13.12 -11.09 10.02
N LEU A 91 -13.19 -12.33 9.53
CA LEU A 91 -12.83 -13.51 10.33
C LEU A 91 -11.36 -13.48 10.75
N ALA A 92 -10.44 -13.09 9.85
CA ALA A 92 -9.03 -12.92 10.19
C ALA A 92 -8.84 -11.79 11.22
N GLY A 93 -9.52 -10.64 11.07
CA GLY A 93 -9.47 -9.54 12.03
C GLY A 93 -10.03 -9.91 13.41
N LEU A 94 -11.15 -10.66 13.45
CA LEU A 94 -11.70 -11.20 14.70
C LEU A 94 -10.73 -12.21 15.34
N ALA A 95 -10.06 -13.04 14.56
CA ALA A 95 -9.05 -13.96 15.05
C ALA A 95 -7.84 -13.19 15.65
N VAL A 96 -7.37 -12.08 15.00
CA VAL A 96 -6.37 -11.18 15.61
C VAL A 96 -6.88 -10.68 16.97
N LEU A 97 -8.09 -10.11 17.01
CA LEU A 97 -8.68 -9.59 18.24
C LEU A 97 -8.71 -10.65 19.34
N PHE A 98 -9.08 -11.88 19.00
CA PHE A 98 -9.14 -12.99 19.96
C PHE A 98 -7.75 -13.35 20.52
N THR A 99 -6.68 -13.31 19.71
CA THR A 99 -5.31 -13.61 20.16
C THR A 99 -4.76 -12.58 21.15
N VAL A 100 -5.28 -11.33 21.13
CA VAL A 100 -4.79 -10.21 21.95
C VAL A 100 -5.84 -9.74 22.98
N TRP A 101 -6.94 -10.48 23.12
CA TRP A 101 -8.04 -10.13 24.00
C TRP A 101 -7.58 -9.94 25.44
N GLY A 102 -7.97 -8.82 26.03
CA GLY A 102 -7.60 -8.48 27.41
C GLY A 102 -6.16 -8.03 27.63
N GLN A 103 -5.34 -8.02 26.57
CA GLN A 103 -3.94 -7.57 26.65
C GLN A 103 -3.76 -6.12 26.16
N LEU A 104 -4.75 -5.60 25.46
CA LEU A 104 -4.72 -4.24 24.92
C LEU A 104 -5.29 -3.21 25.91
N PRO A 105 -4.79 -1.97 25.90
CA PRO A 105 -5.18 -0.91 26.86
C PRO A 105 -6.69 -0.63 26.91
N HIS A 106 -7.39 -0.74 25.78
CA HIS A 106 -8.83 -0.49 25.67
C HIS A 106 -9.63 -1.77 25.42
N GLY A 107 -9.12 -2.93 25.87
CA GLY A 107 -9.80 -4.23 25.76
C GLY A 107 -10.03 -4.70 24.33
N GLY A 108 -9.34 -4.14 23.33
CA GLY A 108 -9.44 -4.51 21.92
C GLY A 108 -10.47 -3.71 21.10
N TRP A 109 -11.22 -2.79 21.71
CA TRP A 109 -12.16 -1.94 20.97
C TRP A 109 -11.48 -1.08 19.90
N GLU A 110 -10.23 -0.67 20.13
CA GLU A 110 -9.40 0.04 19.15
C GLU A 110 -9.24 -0.74 17.85
N LEU A 111 -9.11 -2.09 17.92
CA LEU A 111 -9.02 -2.94 16.73
C LEU A 111 -10.37 -3.09 16.03
N VAL A 112 -11.45 -3.14 16.78
CA VAL A 112 -12.82 -3.19 16.21
C VAL A 112 -13.09 -1.92 15.43
N VAL A 113 -12.81 -0.75 16.01
CA VAL A 113 -12.96 0.56 15.34
C VAL A 113 -12.09 0.62 14.10
N LEU A 114 -10.81 0.20 14.21
CA LEU A 114 -9.90 0.17 13.08
C LEU A 114 -10.41 -0.73 11.95
N GLY A 115 -10.93 -1.93 12.25
CA GLY A 115 -11.50 -2.84 11.28
C GLY A 115 -12.71 -2.24 10.54
N VAL A 116 -13.62 -1.60 11.26
CA VAL A 116 -14.77 -0.88 10.67
C VAL A 116 -14.29 0.25 9.77
N VAL A 117 -13.30 1.05 10.21
CA VAL A 117 -12.70 2.12 9.41
C VAL A 117 -12.08 1.55 8.13
N CYS A 118 -11.32 0.45 8.19
CA CYS A 118 -10.74 -0.19 7.01
C CYS A 118 -11.80 -0.59 5.98
N ILE A 119 -12.91 -1.20 6.42
CA ILE A 119 -13.99 -1.60 5.52
C ILE A 119 -14.66 -0.37 4.88
N LEU A 120 -15.01 0.64 5.68
CA LEU A 120 -15.63 1.86 5.18
C LEU A 120 -14.75 2.56 4.13
N PHE A 121 -13.46 2.66 4.40
CA PHE A 121 -12.53 3.33 3.48
C PHE A 121 -12.21 2.49 2.24
N ALA A 122 -12.34 1.17 2.25
CA ALA A 122 -12.25 0.36 1.04
C ALA A 122 -13.31 0.75 0.01
N PHE A 123 -14.52 1.12 0.45
CA PHE A 123 -15.57 1.65 -0.42
C PHE A 123 -15.39 3.15 -0.72
N LEU A 124 -15.13 3.97 0.30
CA LEU A 124 -15.01 5.43 0.15
C LEU A 124 -13.85 5.83 -0.75
N TYR A 125 -12.76 5.08 -0.73
CA TYR A 125 -11.61 5.30 -1.62
C TYR A 125 -12.07 5.31 -3.08
N THR A 126 -12.73 4.25 -3.52
CA THR A 126 -13.13 4.08 -4.93
C THR A 126 -14.27 5.01 -5.33
N THR A 127 -15.23 5.22 -4.44
CA THR A 127 -16.45 5.94 -4.79
C THR A 127 -16.28 7.45 -4.76
N LEU A 128 -15.45 8.00 -3.85
CA LEU A 128 -15.39 9.41 -3.57
C LEU A 128 -13.96 9.97 -3.52
N LEU A 129 -13.07 9.37 -2.72
CA LEU A 129 -11.82 10.01 -2.31
C LEU A 129 -10.76 10.00 -3.42
N SER A 130 -10.69 8.93 -4.22
CA SER A 130 -9.79 8.87 -5.38
C SER A 130 -10.10 9.94 -6.43
N TYR A 131 -11.38 10.34 -6.57
CA TYR A 131 -11.80 11.40 -7.49
C TYR A 131 -11.43 12.80 -7.01
N ARG A 132 -11.18 12.99 -5.72
CA ARG A 132 -10.87 14.30 -5.09
C ARG A 132 -9.38 14.54 -4.86
N GLY A 133 -8.50 13.62 -5.28
CA GLY A 133 -7.05 13.75 -5.11
C GLY A 133 -6.53 13.37 -3.71
N TRP A 134 -7.33 12.65 -2.90
CA TRP A 134 -6.92 12.16 -1.58
C TRP A 134 -6.17 10.82 -1.62
N GLY A 135 -5.95 10.27 -2.82
CA GLY A 135 -5.35 8.95 -3.00
C GLY A 135 -4.02 8.77 -2.28
N ASP A 136 -3.11 9.73 -2.45
CA ASP A 136 -1.76 9.69 -1.87
C ASP A 136 -1.80 9.69 -0.33
N VAL A 137 -2.65 10.52 0.28
CA VAL A 137 -2.85 10.53 1.75
C VAL A 137 -3.40 9.19 2.24
N LEU A 138 -4.36 8.61 1.52
CA LEU A 138 -4.95 7.34 1.87
C LEU A 138 -3.96 6.18 1.74
N VAL A 139 -3.04 6.24 0.77
CA VAL A 139 -1.96 5.25 0.68
C VAL A 139 -1.04 5.35 1.90
N LEU A 140 -0.65 6.55 2.33
CA LEU A 140 0.14 6.72 3.56
C LEU A 140 -0.57 6.12 4.78
N VAL A 141 -1.88 6.31 4.90
CA VAL A 141 -2.66 5.78 6.02
C VAL A 141 -2.83 4.26 5.92
N PHE A 142 -3.37 3.75 4.81
CA PHE A 142 -3.81 2.36 4.70
C PHE A 142 -2.74 1.38 4.19
N PHE A 143 -1.60 1.87 3.71
CA PHE A 143 -0.43 1.04 3.36
C PHE A 143 0.83 1.42 4.15
N GLY A 144 0.76 2.48 4.95
CA GLY A 144 1.78 2.86 5.91
C GLY A 144 1.30 2.59 7.34
N PHE A 145 0.59 3.56 7.91
CA PHE A 145 0.26 3.57 9.35
C PHE A 145 -0.59 2.36 9.77
N VAL A 146 -1.71 2.10 9.13
CA VAL A 146 -2.64 1.04 9.56
C VAL A 146 -1.96 -0.33 9.58
N PRO A 147 -1.34 -0.82 8.50
CA PRO A 147 -0.79 -2.17 8.51
C PRO A 147 0.54 -2.28 9.28
N VAL A 148 1.43 -1.29 9.25
CA VAL A 148 2.70 -1.36 9.98
C VAL A 148 2.47 -1.19 11.48
N CYS A 149 1.81 -0.08 11.90
CA CYS A 149 1.49 0.14 13.30
C CYS A 149 0.54 -0.92 13.84
N GLY A 150 -0.50 -1.31 13.10
CA GLY A 150 -1.45 -2.33 13.53
C GLY A 150 -0.78 -3.69 13.76
N THR A 151 0.09 -4.12 12.84
CA THR A 151 0.82 -5.39 12.97
C THR A 151 1.81 -5.36 14.13
N TYR A 152 2.52 -4.26 14.34
CA TYR A 152 3.41 -4.09 15.48
C TYR A 152 2.62 -4.05 16.79
N TYR A 153 1.53 -3.27 16.84
CA TYR A 153 0.72 -3.07 18.03
C TYR A 153 0.10 -4.34 18.59
N VAL A 154 -0.40 -5.22 17.74
CA VAL A 154 -0.98 -6.51 18.19
C VAL A 154 0.08 -7.50 18.70
N GLN A 155 1.35 -7.24 18.49
CA GLN A 155 2.45 -8.05 18.96
C GLN A 155 3.11 -7.45 20.21
N ALA A 156 3.34 -6.12 20.23
CA ALA A 156 4.07 -5.40 21.28
C ALA A 156 3.13 -4.74 22.31
N TYR A 157 1.84 -4.56 22.01
CA TYR A 157 0.82 -3.90 22.84
C TYR A 157 1.09 -2.42 23.11
N THR A 158 2.02 -1.85 22.40
CA THR A 158 2.43 -0.45 22.47
C THR A 158 2.83 0.07 21.11
N LEU A 159 3.00 1.37 20.97
CA LEU A 159 3.57 2.01 19.79
C LEU A 159 4.77 2.86 20.23
N ASN A 160 5.81 2.88 19.42
CA ASN A 160 7.00 3.71 19.59
C ASN A 160 7.28 4.56 18.35
N MET A 161 8.28 5.44 18.41
CA MET A 161 8.60 6.31 17.28
C MET A 161 9.17 5.52 16.11
N ASP A 162 9.85 4.40 16.35
CA ASP A 162 10.42 3.55 15.31
C ASP A 162 9.32 3.00 14.39
N VAL A 163 8.21 2.51 14.96
CA VAL A 163 7.10 2.00 14.15
C VAL A 163 6.37 3.11 13.37
N VAL A 164 6.30 4.32 13.92
CA VAL A 164 5.73 5.50 13.23
C VAL A 164 6.59 5.87 12.02
N VAL A 165 7.91 5.94 12.19
CA VAL A 165 8.84 6.23 11.09
C VAL A 165 8.80 5.11 10.04
N LEU A 166 8.79 3.83 10.46
CA LEU A 166 8.71 2.70 9.54
C LEU A 166 7.40 2.70 8.74
N SER A 167 6.29 3.15 9.36
CA SER A 167 5.01 3.33 8.69
C SER A 167 5.09 4.37 7.58
N LEU A 168 5.77 5.49 7.82
CA LEU A 168 6.01 6.52 6.80
C LEU A 168 6.89 5.97 5.66
N VAL A 169 7.98 5.26 5.98
CA VAL A 169 8.84 4.63 4.96
C VAL A 169 8.03 3.70 4.07
N SER A 170 7.21 2.83 4.67
CA SER A 170 6.33 1.91 3.94
C SER A 170 5.33 2.64 3.07
N GLY A 171 4.60 3.60 3.63
CA GLY A 171 3.58 4.36 2.91
C GLY A 171 4.15 5.12 1.72
N LEU A 172 5.27 5.85 1.91
CA LEU A 172 5.94 6.60 0.84
C LEU A 172 6.46 5.68 -0.28
N ALA A 173 7.04 4.54 0.07
CA ALA A 173 7.51 3.58 -0.91
C ALA A 173 6.35 3.00 -1.74
N ILE A 174 5.20 2.70 -1.10
CA ILE A 174 4.02 2.17 -1.79
C ILE A 174 3.32 3.25 -2.61
N ASP A 175 3.33 4.50 -2.15
CA ASP A 175 2.75 5.63 -2.87
C ASP A 175 3.43 5.87 -4.23
N THR A 176 4.70 5.49 -4.40
CA THR A 176 5.34 5.49 -5.72
C THR A 176 4.58 4.66 -6.76
N LEU A 177 3.91 3.57 -6.34
CA LEU A 177 3.09 2.74 -7.23
C LEU A 177 1.80 3.46 -7.64
N LEU A 178 1.14 4.15 -6.71
CA LEU A 178 -0.01 5.01 -7.01
C LEU A 178 0.39 6.15 -7.94
N MET A 179 1.54 6.77 -7.68
CA MET A 179 2.05 7.85 -8.53
C MET A 179 2.27 7.42 -9.97
N VAL A 180 2.83 6.22 -10.23
CA VAL A 180 2.96 5.68 -11.60
C VAL A 180 1.60 5.43 -12.25
N ASN A 181 0.61 4.92 -11.50
CA ASN A 181 -0.74 4.75 -11.99
C ASN A 181 -1.35 6.10 -12.41
N ASN A 182 -1.33 7.09 -11.52
CA ASN A 182 -1.85 8.43 -11.79
C ASN A 182 -1.11 9.13 -12.95
N TYR A 183 0.21 8.93 -13.06
CA TYR A 183 1.02 9.46 -14.15
C TYR A 183 0.65 8.82 -15.50
N ARG A 184 0.42 7.50 -15.55
CA ARG A 184 0.01 6.78 -16.75
C ARG A 184 -1.38 7.22 -17.21
N ASP A 185 -2.32 7.29 -16.26
CA ASP A 185 -3.75 7.45 -16.54
C ASP A 185 -4.19 8.92 -16.58
N ARG A 186 -3.28 9.90 -16.38
CA ARG A 186 -3.57 11.33 -16.20
C ARG A 186 -4.52 11.94 -17.24
N GLU A 187 -4.40 11.52 -18.52
CA GLU A 187 -5.25 12.04 -19.61
C GLU A 187 -6.66 11.46 -19.52
N GLN A 188 -6.78 10.17 -19.22
CA GLN A 188 -8.07 9.49 -19.01
C GLN A 188 -8.74 9.95 -17.71
N ASP A 189 -7.96 10.12 -16.64
CA ASP A 189 -8.45 10.64 -15.36
C ASP A 189 -9.03 12.05 -15.52
N ALA A 190 -8.37 12.92 -16.29
CA ALA A 190 -8.86 14.27 -16.57
C ALA A 190 -10.21 14.26 -17.32
N VAL A 191 -10.36 13.38 -18.32
CA VAL A 191 -11.62 13.21 -19.09
C VAL A 191 -12.74 12.66 -18.21
N SER A 192 -12.43 11.72 -17.32
CA SER A 192 -13.39 11.11 -16.40
C SER A 192 -13.73 11.97 -15.17
N GLY A 193 -13.15 13.16 -15.05
CA GLY A 193 -13.36 14.08 -13.92
C GLY A 193 -12.63 13.68 -12.63
N LYS A 194 -11.67 12.76 -12.70
CA LYS A 194 -10.86 12.35 -11.57
C LYS A 194 -9.69 13.32 -11.38
N CYS A 195 -9.70 14.07 -10.27
CA CYS A 195 -8.75 15.14 -9.97
C CYS A 195 -7.57 14.63 -9.13
N THR A 196 -6.75 13.70 -9.66
CA THR A 196 -5.53 13.25 -8.98
C THR A 196 -4.50 14.40 -8.91
N LEU A 197 -3.48 14.27 -8.05
CA LEU A 197 -2.42 15.29 -7.96
C LEU A 197 -1.72 15.49 -9.32
N VAL A 198 -1.53 14.42 -10.10
CA VAL A 198 -0.91 14.51 -11.43
C VAL A 198 -1.83 15.24 -12.44
N VAL A 199 -3.13 15.03 -12.38
CA VAL A 199 -4.11 15.79 -13.20
C VAL A 199 -4.08 17.27 -12.83
N ARG A 200 -4.03 17.58 -11.52
CA ARG A 200 -4.08 18.96 -11.00
C ARG A 200 -2.80 19.75 -11.29
N TYR A 201 -1.63 19.14 -11.09
CA TYR A 201 -0.33 19.84 -11.15
C TYR A 201 0.50 19.48 -12.39
N GLY A 202 0.03 18.56 -13.21
CA GLY A 202 0.60 18.21 -14.49
C GLY A 202 1.68 17.13 -14.45
N LYS A 203 2.09 16.74 -15.66
CA LYS A 203 3.07 15.66 -15.92
C LYS A 203 4.37 15.82 -15.13
N LYS A 204 4.96 17.02 -15.16
CA LYS A 204 6.27 17.31 -14.53
C LYS A 204 6.21 17.15 -13.01
N PHE A 205 5.08 17.54 -12.41
CA PHE A 205 4.84 17.29 -10.99
C PHE A 205 4.87 15.80 -10.67
N GLY A 206 4.15 14.95 -11.46
CA GLY A 206 4.15 13.51 -11.26
C GLY A 206 5.56 12.88 -11.36
N GLU A 207 6.38 13.35 -12.31
CA GLU A 207 7.78 12.92 -12.46
C GLU A 207 8.61 13.25 -11.22
N ASN A 208 8.51 14.47 -10.73
CA ASN A 208 9.26 14.94 -9.56
C ASN A 208 8.76 14.29 -8.26
N MET A 209 7.44 14.16 -8.12
CA MET A 209 6.83 13.54 -6.93
C MET A 209 7.19 12.07 -6.81
N TYR A 210 7.19 11.31 -7.92
CA TYR A 210 7.65 9.93 -7.93
C TYR A 210 9.07 9.81 -7.35
N LEU A 211 10.02 10.63 -7.83
CA LEU A 211 11.40 10.62 -7.33
C LEU A 211 11.48 11.05 -5.86
N ALA A 212 10.75 12.12 -5.50
CA ALA A 212 10.76 12.68 -4.15
C ALA A 212 10.24 11.69 -3.09
N LEU A 213 9.22 10.90 -3.40
CA LEU A 213 8.66 9.87 -2.51
C LEU A 213 9.72 8.82 -2.15
N GLY A 214 10.47 8.31 -3.14
CA GLY A 214 11.54 7.35 -2.88
C GLY A 214 12.72 7.94 -2.10
N ILE A 215 13.11 9.18 -2.40
CA ILE A 215 14.14 9.90 -1.64
C ILE A 215 13.68 10.09 -0.19
N ALA A 216 12.46 10.56 0.03
CA ALA A 216 11.92 10.77 1.37
C ALA A 216 11.86 9.47 2.19
N ALA A 217 11.45 8.35 1.57
CA ALA A 217 11.48 7.05 2.23
C ALA A 217 12.89 6.67 2.70
N VAL A 218 13.91 6.88 1.86
CA VAL A 218 15.31 6.58 2.22
C VAL A 218 15.84 7.53 3.28
N LEU A 219 15.53 8.82 3.20
CA LEU A 219 15.94 9.79 4.22
C LEU A 219 15.36 9.44 5.60
N LEU A 220 14.12 8.98 5.68
CA LEU A 220 13.53 8.51 6.92
C LEU A 220 14.25 7.27 7.50
N CYS A 221 14.88 6.44 6.68
CA CYS A 221 15.65 5.31 7.16
C CYS A 221 16.91 5.73 7.96
N PHE A 222 17.38 7.00 7.85
CA PHE A 222 18.43 7.52 8.74
C PHE A 222 18.03 7.52 10.21
N TRP A 223 16.73 7.58 10.51
CA TRP A 223 16.24 7.42 11.87
C TRP A 223 16.72 6.10 12.49
N PHE A 224 16.70 5.01 11.74
CA PHE A 224 17.13 3.70 12.23
C PHE A 224 18.66 3.61 12.43
N VAL A 225 19.43 4.37 11.65
CA VAL A 225 20.88 4.52 11.91
C VAL A 225 21.10 5.32 13.20
N TYR A 226 20.35 6.40 13.40
CA TYR A 226 20.43 7.23 14.58
C TYR A 226 20.04 6.48 15.87
N THR A 227 19.01 5.63 15.81
CA THR A 227 18.56 4.81 16.95
C THR A 227 19.37 3.53 17.13
N GLY A 228 20.35 3.25 16.26
CA GLY A 228 21.21 2.07 16.33
C GLY A 228 20.54 0.76 15.88
N LYS A 229 19.36 0.84 15.27
CA LYS A 229 18.65 -0.34 14.70
C LYS A 229 19.17 -0.73 13.31
N LEU A 230 19.87 0.18 12.62
CA LEU A 230 20.62 -0.08 11.40
C LEU A 230 22.07 0.37 11.58
N THR A 231 23.00 -0.46 11.14
CA THR A 231 24.37 -0.03 10.95
C THR A 231 24.50 0.82 9.70
N PRO A 232 25.56 1.68 9.58
CA PRO A 232 25.83 2.41 8.34
C PRO A 232 25.97 1.49 7.11
N LEU A 233 26.49 0.26 7.29
CA LEU A 233 26.61 -0.71 6.21
C LEU A 233 25.25 -1.22 5.74
N GLU A 234 24.33 -1.53 6.66
CA GLU A 234 22.97 -1.94 6.37
C GLU A 234 22.19 -0.83 5.65
N PHE A 235 22.41 0.42 6.04
CA PHE A 235 21.83 1.56 5.34
C PHE A 235 22.32 1.63 3.88
N ILE A 236 23.57 1.30 3.59
CA ILE A 236 24.09 1.30 2.22
C ILE A 236 23.47 0.19 1.38
N TRP A 237 23.43 -1.06 1.87
CA TRP A 237 22.96 -2.16 1.04
C TRP A 237 21.43 -2.34 1.00
N ALA A 238 20.66 -1.72 1.90
CA ALA A 238 19.21 -1.79 1.86
C ALA A 238 18.60 -0.48 1.30
N PRO A 239 18.50 0.65 2.04
CA PRO A 239 17.90 1.88 1.53
C PRO A 239 18.59 2.47 0.30
N CYS A 240 19.93 2.52 0.26
CA CYS A 240 20.63 3.15 -0.88
C CYS A 240 20.54 2.32 -2.17
N VAL A 241 20.57 0.98 -2.08
CA VAL A 241 20.32 0.11 -3.25
C VAL A 241 18.90 0.32 -3.78
N TYR A 242 17.90 0.40 -2.90
CA TYR A 242 16.56 0.77 -3.33
C TYR A 242 16.53 2.13 -4.04
N LEU A 243 17.16 3.16 -3.48
CA LEU A 243 17.20 4.49 -4.09
C LEU A 243 17.82 4.47 -5.49
N TYR A 244 18.90 3.72 -5.68
CA TYR A 244 19.52 3.52 -6.98
C TYR A 244 18.55 2.89 -7.99
N MET A 245 17.88 1.78 -7.60
CA MET A 245 16.88 1.11 -8.45
C MET A 245 15.70 2.04 -8.75
N HIS A 246 15.24 2.78 -7.75
CA HIS A 246 14.14 3.75 -7.87
C HIS A 246 14.49 4.88 -8.86
N ALA A 247 15.71 5.44 -8.78
CA ALA A 247 16.18 6.48 -9.71
C ALA A 247 16.30 5.96 -11.15
N LEU A 248 16.74 4.71 -11.35
CA LEU A 248 16.75 4.08 -12.68
C LEU A 248 15.35 3.93 -13.25
N THR A 249 14.40 3.47 -12.42
CA THR A 249 12.99 3.32 -12.81
C THR A 249 12.35 4.68 -13.13
N TRP A 250 12.65 5.71 -12.35
CA TRP A 250 12.25 7.10 -12.62
C TRP A 250 12.74 7.60 -13.98
N ARG A 251 14.03 7.41 -14.32
CA ARG A 251 14.56 7.77 -15.64
C ARG A 251 13.82 7.09 -16.79
N LYS A 252 13.56 5.78 -16.66
CA LYS A 252 12.78 5.02 -17.65
C LYS A 252 11.35 5.54 -17.76
N MET A 253 10.69 5.86 -16.64
CA MET A 253 9.34 6.44 -16.62
C MET A 253 9.28 7.73 -17.45
N ILE A 254 10.24 8.63 -17.28
CA ILE A 254 10.33 9.88 -18.03
C ILE A 254 10.55 9.60 -19.52
N GLN A 255 11.46 8.68 -19.87
CA GLN A 255 11.74 8.32 -21.26
C GLN A 255 10.51 7.75 -21.98
N ILE A 256 9.71 6.94 -21.31
CA ILE A 256 8.47 6.39 -21.87
C ILE A 256 7.41 7.49 -22.00
N GLY A 257 7.23 8.30 -20.98
CA GLY A 257 6.40 9.50 -20.96
C GLY A 257 4.89 9.30 -20.99
N SER A 258 4.34 8.31 -21.72
CA SER A 258 2.90 8.02 -21.82
C SER A 258 2.61 6.63 -22.36
N GLY A 259 1.34 6.19 -22.23
CA GLY A 259 0.80 5.00 -22.87
C GLY A 259 1.05 3.68 -22.11
N LYS A 260 0.63 2.57 -22.75
CA LYS A 260 0.64 1.21 -22.17
C LYS A 260 2.02 0.71 -21.72
N LYS A 261 3.11 1.24 -22.30
CA LYS A 261 4.48 0.88 -21.92
C LYS A 261 4.79 1.24 -20.45
N LEU A 262 4.07 2.19 -19.84
CA LEU A 262 4.20 2.51 -18.41
C LEU A 262 3.78 1.36 -17.48
N ASN A 263 3.09 0.33 -17.98
CA ASN A 263 2.80 -0.88 -17.20
C ASN A 263 4.06 -1.67 -16.81
N SER A 264 5.15 -1.54 -17.57
CA SER A 264 6.44 -2.11 -17.17
C SER A 264 7.03 -1.38 -15.96
N ILE A 265 6.85 -0.05 -15.90
CA ILE A 265 7.29 0.77 -14.77
C ILE A 265 6.54 0.40 -13.48
N LEU A 266 5.23 0.09 -13.57
CA LEU A 266 4.49 -0.45 -12.42
C LEU A 266 5.09 -1.77 -11.90
N GLY A 267 5.54 -2.63 -12.81
CA GLY A 267 6.22 -3.88 -12.43
C GLY A 267 7.56 -3.63 -11.76
N GLU A 268 8.38 -2.72 -12.32
CA GLU A 268 9.67 -2.35 -11.75
C GLU A 268 9.49 -1.66 -10.39
N THR A 269 8.54 -0.73 -10.25
CA THR A 269 8.23 -0.06 -8.98
C THR A 269 7.77 -1.07 -7.92
N SER A 270 6.87 -2.00 -8.28
CA SER A 270 6.41 -3.06 -7.36
C SER A 270 7.57 -3.96 -6.90
N ARG A 271 8.51 -4.27 -7.79
CA ARG A 271 9.72 -5.01 -7.44
C ARG A 271 10.64 -4.21 -6.52
N ASN A 272 10.88 -2.94 -6.83
CA ASN A 272 11.77 -2.08 -6.03
C ASN A 272 11.26 -1.92 -4.60
N MET A 273 9.94 -1.67 -4.41
CA MET A 273 9.37 -1.58 -3.07
C MET A 273 9.39 -2.94 -2.33
N LEU A 274 9.25 -4.08 -3.05
CA LEU A 274 9.41 -5.40 -2.44
C LEU A 274 10.83 -5.61 -1.94
N PHE A 275 11.83 -5.23 -2.75
CA PHE A 275 13.23 -5.28 -2.33
C PHE A 275 13.49 -4.41 -1.11
N LEU A 276 13.00 -3.16 -1.10
CA LEU A 276 13.14 -2.30 0.10
C LEU A 276 12.54 -2.98 1.33
N GLY A 277 11.31 -3.50 1.22
CA GLY A 277 10.64 -4.15 2.35
C GLY A 277 11.38 -5.37 2.87
N LEU A 278 11.85 -6.26 1.97
CA LEU A 278 12.61 -7.45 2.34
C LEU A 278 13.97 -7.09 2.93
N LEU A 279 14.71 -6.18 2.28
CA LEU A 279 16.04 -5.79 2.75
C LEU A 279 15.98 -5.07 4.09
N LEU A 280 15.00 -4.16 4.30
CA LEU A 280 14.79 -3.53 5.60
C LEU A 280 14.37 -4.53 6.67
N ALA A 281 13.49 -5.48 6.34
CA ALA A 281 13.10 -6.51 7.31
C ALA A 281 14.28 -7.37 7.76
N VAL A 282 15.25 -7.61 6.88
CA VAL A 282 16.50 -8.34 7.22
C VAL A 282 17.46 -7.42 7.98
N ALA A 283 17.60 -6.16 7.54
CA ALA A 283 18.57 -5.22 8.14
C ALA A 283 18.20 -4.79 9.56
N LEU A 284 16.90 -4.77 9.89
CA LEU A 284 16.42 -4.43 11.24
C LEU A 284 16.64 -5.57 12.27
N ASN A 285 17.14 -6.75 11.85
CA ASN A 285 17.30 -7.94 12.68
C ASN A 285 18.67 -8.60 12.54
#